data_266a3dfe233fa82980abf204c07c3188
#
_entry.id   266a3dfe233fa82980abf204c07c3188
#
_cell.length_a   1.000
_cell.length_b   1.000
_cell.length_c   1.000
_cell.angle_alpha   90.00
_cell.angle_beta   90.00
_cell.angle_gamma   90.00
#
_symmetry.space_group_name_H-M   'P 1'
#
loop_
_entity.id
_entity.type
_entity.pdbx_description
1 polymer ?
#
loop_
_entity_poly.entity_id
_entity_poly.type
_entity_poly.pdbx_seq_one_letter_code
_entity_poly.pdbx_strand_id
1 'polypeptide(L)'
;QTSGNYFLEGEDVNSMDDTVRSVMRNEKIGFVFQNFNLIPRANALKNVTLPLMYSEHRPKNAKEIGMQMLELVGMADRATHRPNELSGGQKQRIAIARAMINDPSIILADEPTGALDSQTGHMIMDIFHKLHEEQGKTVVLITHSKELAAETERIVTLNDGMIVSDSRKTEKGCDLSGYHKMNDGCNKPEIGEGGTLC
;
A
#
# COMPACT_ATOMS: atom_id res chain seq x y z
N GLN A 1 -15.32 10.41 5.30
CA GLN A 1 -14.55 11.18 6.29
C GLN A 1 -15.50 12.07 7.07
N THR A 2 -15.40 12.07 8.41
CA THR A 2 -16.32 12.83 9.29
C THR A 2 -15.86 14.29 9.45
N SER A 3 -14.53 14.52 9.44
CA SER A 3 -13.90 15.86 9.54
C SER A 3 -12.47 15.82 9.01
N GLY A 4 -11.87 16.99 8.80
CA GLY A 4 -10.52 17.15 8.27
C GLY A 4 -10.48 17.24 6.75
N ASN A 5 -9.27 17.36 6.17
CA ASN A 5 -9.03 17.40 4.73
C ASN A 5 -8.11 16.26 4.33
N TYR A 6 -8.34 15.68 3.15
CA TYR A 6 -7.50 14.64 2.58
C TYR A 6 -6.98 15.11 1.22
N PHE A 7 -5.65 15.20 1.12
CA PHE A 7 -4.96 15.57 -0.12
C PHE A 7 -4.21 14.36 -0.67
N LEU A 8 -4.34 14.11 -1.96
CA LEU A 8 -3.56 13.11 -2.69
C LEU A 8 -2.85 13.80 -3.86
N GLU A 9 -1.53 13.72 -3.90
CA GLU A 9 -0.69 14.43 -4.88
C GLU A 9 -0.98 15.94 -4.97
N GLY A 10 -1.36 16.56 -3.84
CA GLY A 10 -1.68 17.98 -3.75
C GLY A 10 -3.13 18.36 -4.09
N GLU A 11 -3.93 17.41 -4.54
CA GLU A 11 -5.34 17.63 -4.85
C GLU A 11 -6.26 17.30 -3.66
N ASP A 12 -7.23 18.17 -3.37
CA ASP A 12 -8.20 17.94 -2.29
C ASP A 12 -9.29 16.94 -2.73
N VAL A 13 -9.15 15.70 -2.25
CA VAL A 13 -10.06 14.59 -2.56
C VAL A 13 -11.49 14.85 -2.07
N ASN A 14 -11.69 15.71 -1.05
CA ASN A 14 -13.01 16.00 -0.53
C ASN A 14 -13.83 16.87 -1.50
N SER A 15 -13.16 17.70 -2.32
CA SER A 15 -13.79 18.57 -3.31
C SER A 15 -14.22 17.85 -4.59
N MET A 16 -13.76 16.60 -4.79
CA MET A 16 -14.01 15.79 -5.99
C MET A 16 -15.41 15.16 -5.96
N ASP A 17 -16.03 15.06 -7.13
CA ASP A 17 -17.20 14.20 -7.28
C ASP A 17 -16.85 12.72 -7.23
N ASP A 18 -17.86 11.86 -7.11
CA ASP A 18 -17.66 10.41 -6.96
C ASP A 18 -16.99 9.75 -8.17
N THR A 19 -17.20 10.29 -9.37
CA THR A 19 -16.61 9.78 -10.61
C THR A 19 -15.12 10.08 -10.64
N VAL A 20 -14.72 11.34 -10.43
CA VAL A 20 -13.32 11.77 -10.37
C VAL A 20 -12.58 11.03 -9.24
N ARG A 21 -13.21 10.93 -8.08
CA ARG A 21 -12.65 10.20 -6.92
C ARG A 21 -12.43 8.72 -7.22
N SER A 22 -13.33 8.10 -8.00
CA SER A 22 -13.21 6.70 -8.41
C SER A 22 -12.05 6.49 -9.39
N VAL A 23 -11.88 7.40 -10.37
CA VAL A 23 -10.76 7.38 -11.33
C VAL A 23 -9.44 7.58 -10.59
N MET A 24 -9.35 8.61 -9.75
CA MET A 24 -8.15 8.87 -8.96
C MET A 24 -7.74 7.67 -8.10
N ARG A 25 -8.69 7.05 -7.40
CA ARG A 25 -8.43 5.83 -6.62
C ARG A 25 -7.92 4.68 -7.48
N ASN A 26 -8.49 4.48 -8.68
CA ASN A 26 -8.06 3.42 -9.60
C ASN A 26 -6.65 3.65 -10.15
N GLU A 27 -6.27 4.91 -10.39
CA GLU A 27 -4.98 5.25 -11.02
C GLU A 27 -3.86 5.48 -10.00
N LYS A 28 -4.16 6.05 -8.83
CA LYS A 28 -3.15 6.47 -7.86
C LYS A 28 -2.93 5.50 -6.70
N ILE A 29 -3.86 4.57 -6.47
CA ILE A 29 -3.80 3.66 -5.33
C ILE A 29 -3.93 2.21 -5.79
N GLY A 30 -2.89 1.42 -5.54
CA GLY A 30 -2.91 -0.03 -5.68
C GLY A 30 -3.34 -0.71 -4.38
N PHE A 31 -4.30 -1.65 -4.44
CA PHE A 31 -4.76 -2.40 -3.27
C PHE A 31 -4.30 -3.85 -3.30
N VAL A 32 -3.71 -4.31 -2.20
CA VAL A 32 -3.31 -5.70 -1.97
C VAL A 32 -3.99 -6.18 -0.69
N PHE A 33 -4.77 -7.25 -0.76
CA PHE A 33 -5.59 -7.78 0.34
C PHE A 33 -5.08 -9.13 0.82
N GLN A 34 -5.32 -9.47 2.07
CA GLN A 34 -5.01 -10.76 2.69
C GLN A 34 -5.61 -11.96 1.91
N ASN A 35 -6.86 -11.82 1.45
CA ASN A 35 -7.58 -12.87 0.72
C ASN A 35 -7.41 -12.79 -0.81
N PHE A 36 -6.35 -12.09 -1.28
CA PHE A 36 -6.00 -11.93 -2.70
C PHE A 36 -7.07 -11.21 -3.54
N ASN A 37 -8.35 -11.44 -3.29
CA ASN A 37 -9.52 -10.89 -3.99
C ASN A 37 -9.40 -11.00 -5.53
N LEU A 38 -8.93 -12.17 -6.01
CA LEU A 38 -8.88 -12.49 -7.43
C LEU A 38 -10.25 -12.98 -7.92
N ILE A 39 -10.60 -12.62 -9.16
CA ILE A 39 -11.83 -13.10 -9.81
C ILE A 39 -11.65 -14.58 -10.17
N PRO A 40 -12.41 -15.52 -9.57
CA PRO A 40 -12.16 -16.97 -9.70
C PRO A 40 -12.31 -17.50 -11.13
N ARG A 41 -13.16 -16.87 -11.95
CA ARG A 41 -13.45 -17.27 -13.34
C ARG A 41 -12.50 -16.66 -14.36
N ALA A 42 -11.68 -15.68 -13.96
CA ALA A 42 -10.68 -15.05 -14.79
C ALA A 42 -9.29 -15.70 -14.56
N ASN A 43 -8.47 -15.79 -15.61
CA ASN A 43 -7.09 -16.22 -15.45
C ASN A 43 -6.22 -15.10 -14.86
N ALA A 44 -4.94 -15.39 -14.56
CA ALA A 44 -4.01 -14.44 -13.94
C ALA A 44 -3.89 -13.15 -14.77
N LEU A 45 -3.68 -13.26 -16.07
CA LEU A 45 -3.55 -12.08 -16.95
C LEU A 45 -4.80 -11.20 -16.94
N LYS A 46 -6.00 -11.80 -16.98
CA LYS A 46 -7.26 -11.05 -16.91
C LYS A 46 -7.46 -10.38 -15.55
N ASN A 47 -7.04 -11.04 -14.46
CA ASN A 47 -7.08 -10.43 -13.13
C ASN A 47 -6.16 -9.22 -13.05
N VAL A 48 -4.94 -9.32 -13.57
CA VAL A 48 -3.95 -8.23 -13.58
C VAL A 48 -4.44 -7.06 -14.44
N THR A 49 -4.98 -7.32 -15.64
CA THR A 49 -5.41 -6.26 -16.57
C THR A 49 -6.76 -5.63 -16.24
N LEU A 50 -7.47 -6.14 -15.24
CA LEU A 50 -8.80 -5.65 -14.87
C LEU A 50 -8.85 -4.14 -14.55
N PRO A 51 -7.93 -3.55 -13.76
CA PRO A 51 -7.98 -2.13 -13.43
C PRO A 51 -7.87 -1.21 -14.65
N LEU A 52 -7.15 -1.63 -15.72
CA LEU A 52 -7.05 -0.87 -16.96
C LEU A 52 -8.40 -0.66 -17.67
N MET A 53 -9.42 -1.47 -17.35
CA MET A 53 -10.77 -1.31 -17.91
C MET A 53 -11.51 -0.10 -17.34
N TYR A 54 -11.07 0.37 -16.16
CA TYR A 54 -11.66 1.48 -15.41
C TYR A 54 -10.76 2.72 -15.42
N SER A 55 -9.62 2.66 -16.10
CA SER A 55 -8.74 3.81 -16.30
C SER A 55 -9.36 4.77 -17.32
N GLU A 56 -9.15 6.07 -17.12
CA GLU A 56 -9.62 7.11 -18.03
C GLU A 56 -9.06 6.90 -19.45
N HIS A 57 -7.80 6.50 -19.54
CA HIS A 57 -7.10 6.24 -20.80
C HIS A 57 -6.77 4.75 -20.94
N ARG A 58 -7.76 3.96 -21.40
CA ARG A 58 -7.56 2.53 -21.61
C ARG A 58 -6.51 2.25 -22.68
N PRO A 59 -5.35 1.63 -22.33
CA PRO A 59 -4.31 1.36 -23.31
C PRO A 59 -4.70 0.25 -24.29
N LYS A 60 -4.32 0.42 -25.57
CA LYS A 60 -4.58 -0.60 -26.61
C LYS A 60 -3.75 -1.88 -26.40
N ASN A 61 -2.60 -1.77 -25.73
CA ASN A 61 -1.65 -2.84 -25.45
C ASN A 61 -1.79 -3.39 -24.01
N ALA A 62 -3.01 -3.40 -23.46
CA ALA A 62 -3.29 -3.87 -22.10
C ALA A 62 -2.77 -5.29 -21.80
N LYS A 63 -2.71 -6.17 -22.82
CA LYS A 63 -2.17 -7.52 -22.70
C LYS A 63 -0.65 -7.51 -22.48
N GLU A 64 0.06 -6.72 -23.23
CA GLU A 64 1.53 -6.57 -23.12
C GLU A 64 1.90 -5.97 -21.76
N ILE A 65 1.20 -4.91 -21.32
CA ILE A 65 1.39 -4.31 -20.00
C ILE A 65 1.11 -5.34 -18.89
N GLY A 66 0.02 -6.10 -19.01
CA GLY A 66 -0.31 -7.16 -18.06
C GLY A 66 0.75 -8.26 -18.00
N MET A 67 1.35 -8.65 -19.12
CA MET A 67 2.46 -9.61 -19.14
C MET A 67 3.71 -9.07 -18.48
N GLN A 68 4.07 -7.80 -18.72
CA GLN A 68 5.19 -7.15 -18.02
C GLN A 68 4.99 -7.12 -16.50
N MET A 69 3.77 -6.84 -16.02
CA MET A 69 3.47 -6.90 -14.59
C MET A 69 3.57 -8.31 -14.02
N LEU A 70 3.18 -9.34 -14.79
CA LEU A 70 3.36 -10.73 -14.38
C LEU A 70 4.84 -11.14 -14.37
N GLU A 71 5.66 -10.65 -15.30
CA GLU A 71 7.11 -10.85 -15.31
C GLU A 71 7.77 -10.22 -14.08
N LEU A 72 7.38 -9.00 -13.71
CA LEU A 72 7.88 -8.28 -12.54
C LEU A 72 7.75 -9.11 -11.25
N VAL A 73 6.64 -9.85 -11.10
CA VAL A 73 6.39 -10.69 -9.93
C VAL A 73 6.74 -12.18 -10.15
N GLY A 74 7.41 -12.54 -11.26
CA GLY A 74 7.81 -13.90 -11.59
C GLY A 74 6.64 -14.85 -11.83
N MET A 75 5.58 -14.38 -12.52
CA MET A 75 4.35 -15.14 -12.77
C MET A 75 3.95 -15.19 -14.25
N ALA A 76 4.85 -14.85 -15.18
CA ALA A 76 4.56 -14.83 -16.62
C ALA A 76 4.14 -16.21 -17.14
N ASP A 77 4.77 -17.29 -16.67
CA ASP A 77 4.46 -18.69 -17.02
C ASP A 77 3.07 -19.13 -16.53
N ARG A 78 2.48 -18.39 -15.60
CA ARG A 78 1.15 -18.65 -15.02
C ARG A 78 0.03 -17.74 -15.57
N ALA A 79 0.31 -16.93 -16.60
CA ALA A 79 -0.63 -15.95 -17.16
C ALA A 79 -2.01 -16.52 -17.52
N THR A 80 -2.07 -17.77 -17.95
CA THR A 80 -3.31 -18.47 -18.35
C THR A 80 -4.00 -19.23 -17.22
N HIS A 81 -3.33 -19.44 -16.07
CA HIS A 81 -3.87 -20.18 -14.94
C HIS A 81 -4.97 -19.41 -14.22
N ARG A 82 -5.96 -20.13 -13.69
CA ARG A 82 -7.03 -19.58 -12.85
C ARG A 82 -6.62 -19.63 -11.37
N PRO A 83 -7.24 -18.83 -10.49
CA PRO A 83 -6.89 -18.79 -9.07
C PRO A 83 -6.95 -20.15 -8.35
N ASN A 84 -7.84 -21.06 -8.75
CA ASN A 84 -7.92 -22.41 -8.16
C ASN A 84 -6.75 -23.34 -8.55
N GLU A 85 -5.96 -22.97 -9.54
CA GLU A 85 -4.79 -23.70 -10.02
C GLU A 85 -3.46 -23.16 -9.42
N LEU A 86 -3.54 -22.19 -8.51
CA LEU A 86 -2.42 -21.43 -7.99
C LEU A 86 -2.28 -21.59 -6.47
N SER A 87 -1.03 -21.62 -5.98
CA SER A 87 -0.75 -21.56 -4.53
C SER A 87 -1.11 -20.20 -3.94
N GLY A 88 -1.15 -20.08 -2.60
CA GLY A 88 -1.40 -18.82 -1.91
C GLY A 88 -0.42 -17.72 -2.31
N GLY A 89 0.89 -18.01 -2.28
CA GLY A 89 1.92 -17.06 -2.68
C GLY A 89 1.87 -16.66 -4.16
N GLN A 90 1.47 -17.58 -5.06
CA GLN A 90 1.24 -17.26 -6.46
C GLN A 90 0.06 -16.30 -6.64
N LYS A 91 -1.05 -16.55 -5.93
CA LYS A 91 -2.22 -15.64 -5.92
C LYS A 91 -1.84 -14.25 -5.42
N GLN A 92 -1.04 -14.18 -4.35
CA GLN A 92 -0.62 -12.90 -3.79
C GLN A 92 0.27 -12.12 -4.76
N ARG A 93 1.23 -12.76 -5.40
CA ARG A 93 2.06 -12.12 -6.44
C ARG A 93 1.20 -11.58 -7.61
N ILE A 94 0.17 -12.32 -8.04
CA ILE A 94 -0.78 -11.83 -9.06
C ILE A 94 -1.61 -10.66 -8.53
N ALA A 95 -2.00 -10.65 -7.26
CA ALA A 95 -2.71 -9.53 -6.65
C ALA A 95 -1.83 -8.27 -6.58
N ILE A 96 -0.52 -8.41 -6.30
CA ILE A 96 0.45 -7.32 -6.36
C ILE A 96 0.61 -6.81 -7.81
N ALA A 97 0.77 -7.70 -8.79
CA ALA A 97 0.85 -7.30 -10.20
C ALA A 97 -0.40 -6.53 -10.65
N ARG A 98 -1.59 -6.95 -10.18
CA ARG A 98 -2.84 -6.22 -10.42
C ARG A 98 -2.83 -4.84 -9.77
N ALA A 99 -2.33 -4.72 -8.55
CA ALA A 99 -2.24 -3.45 -7.84
C ALA A 99 -1.31 -2.45 -8.56
N MET A 100 -0.29 -2.95 -9.26
CA MET A 100 0.73 -2.16 -9.94
C MET A 100 0.38 -1.75 -11.37
N ILE A 101 -0.65 -2.33 -12.00
CA ILE A 101 -0.90 -2.21 -13.45
C ILE A 101 -1.11 -0.78 -13.95
N ASN A 102 -1.69 0.11 -13.11
CA ASN A 102 -1.89 1.52 -13.42
C ASN A 102 -0.71 2.42 -12.96
N ASP A 103 0.42 1.83 -12.59
CA ASP A 103 1.59 2.53 -12.07
C ASP A 103 1.28 3.49 -10.90
N PRO A 104 0.59 3.02 -9.84
CA PRO A 104 0.13 3.87 -8.76
C PRO A 104 1.29 4.47 -7.97
N SER A 105 1.07 5.65 -7.36
CA SER A 105 2.04 6.27 -6.43
C SER A 105 2.02 5.63 -5.04
N ILE A 106 0.86 5.06 -4.65
CA ILE A 106 0.65 4.45 -3.32
C ILE A 106 0.17 3.01 -3.46
N ILE A 107 0.74 2.10 -2.66
CA ILE A 107 0.28 0.73 -2.49
C ILE A 107 -0.23 0.57 -1.06
N LEU A 108 -1.49 0.20 -0.90
CA LEU A 108 -2.10 -0.14 0.37
C LEU A 108 -2.17 -1.67 0.50
N ALA A 109 -1.37 -2.24 1.39
CA ALA A 109 -1.29 -3.69 1.61
C ALA A 109 -1.88 -4.05 2.98
N ASP A 110 -3.02 -4.71 2.98
CA ASP A 110 -3.76 -5.14 4.18
C ASP A 110 -3.47 -6.63 4.45
N GLU A 111 -2.69 -6.90 5.51
CA GLU A 111 -2.22 -8.23 5.91
C GLU A 111 -1.70 -9.08 4.74
N PRO A 112 -0.79 -8.56 3.89
CA PRO A 112 -0.47 -9.17 2.61
C PRO A 112 0.22 -10.53 2.73
N THR A 113 0.69 -10.92 3.91
CA THR A 113 1.34 -12.19 4.20
C THR A 113 0.54 -13.09 5.14
N GLY A 114 -0.59 -12.60 5.68
CA GLY A 114 -1.34 -13.28 6.75
C GLY A 114 -1.93 -14.66 6.38
N ALA A 115 -2.04 -14.97 5.09
CA ALA A 115 -2.50 -16.28 4.59
C ALA A 115 -1.37 -17.15 4.02
N LEU A 116 -0.10 -16.79 4.27
CA LEU A 116 1.09 -17.42 3.66
C LEU A 116 1.99 -18.02 4.74
N ASP A 117 2.79 -19.02 4.33
CA ASP A 117 3.91 -19.50 5.14
C ASP A 117 5.03 -18.45 5.22
N SER A 118 5.90 -18.55 6.22
CA SER A 118 6.95 -17.54 6.49
C SER A 118 7.88 -17.31 5.29
N GLN A 119 8.30 -18.36 4.60
CA GLN A 119 9.21 -18.24 3.46
C GLN A 119 8.54 -17.49 2.29
N THR A 120 7.30 -17.82 2.00
CA THR A 120 6.50 -17.12 0.98
C THR A 120 6.21 -15.68 1.41
N GLY A 121 5.96 -15.43 2.71
CA GLY A 121 5.78 -14.11 3.28
C GLY A 121 6.98 -13.20 3.04
N HIS A 122 8.20 -13.66 3.31
CA HIS A 122 9.43 -12.90 3.02
C HIS A 122 9.58 -12.58 1.53
N MET A 123 9.30 -13.52 0.63
CA MET A 123 9.32 -13.22 -0.82
C MET A 123 8.34 -12.12 -1.22
N ILE A 124 7.19 -12.01 -0.56
CA ILE A 124 6.24 -10.92 -0.79
C ILE A 124 6.79 -9.59 -0.27
N MET A 125 7.42 -9.58 0.91
CA MET A 125 8.07 -8.39 1.44
C MET A 125 9.21 -7.90 0.55
N ASP A 126 10.04 -8.80 0.01
CA ASP A 126 11.08 -8.46 -0.97
C ASP A 126 10.53 -7.73 -2.20
N ILE A 127 9.32 -8.10 -2.66
CA ILE A 127 8.67 -7.39 -3.76
C ILE A 127 8.30 -5.95 -3.33
N PHE A 128 7.74 -5.76 -2.12
CA PHE A 128 7.39 -4.43 -1.62
C PHE A 128 8.63 -3.55 -1.41
N HIS A 129 9.74 -4.10 -0.89
CA HIS A 129 11.01 -3.39 -0.77
C HIS A 129 11.51 -2.91 -2.13
N LYS A 130 11.55 -3.78 -3.15
CA LYS A 130 11.93 -3.39 -4.52
C LYS A 130 11.04 -2.31 -5.09
N LEU A 131 9.72 -2.39 -4.91
CA LEU A 131 8.78 -1.37 -5.37
C LEU A 131 9.04 -0.01 -4.70
N HIS A 132 9.41 -0.01 -3.43
CA HIS A 132 9.76 1.20 -2.70
C HIS A 132 11.14 1.74 -3.11
N GLU A 133 12.19 0.93 -3.05
CA GLU A 133 13.57 1.34 -3.22
C GLU A 133 13.91 1.66 -4.69
N GLU A 134 13.47 0.80 -5.63
CA GLU A 134 13.84 0.92 -7.04
C GLU A 134 12.85 1.78 -7.85
N GLN A 135 11.56 1.80 -7.47
CA GLN A 135 10.51 2.50 -8.21
C GLN A 135 9.94 3.71 -7.46
N GLY A 136 10.42 4.01 -6.23
CA GLY A 136 9.99 5.16 -5.44
C GLY A 136 8.52 5.12 -5.00
N LYS A 137 7.90 3.92 -4.94
CA LYS A 137 6.49 3.79 -4.53
C LYS A 137 6.35 3.96 -3.03
N THR A 138 5.28 4.62 -2.60
CA THR A 138 4.89 4.63 -1.18
C THR A 138 4.12 3.36 -0.86
N VAL A 139 4.67 2.52 0.04
CA VAL A 139 4.00 1.31 0.51
C VAL A 139 3.48 1.52 1.92
N VAL A 140 2.17 1.40 2.10
CA VAL A 140 1.50 1.42 3.41
C VAL A 140 1.11 -0.01 3.75
N LEU A 141 1.80 -0.59 4.72
CA LEU A 141 1.58 -1.96 5.19
C LEU A 141 0.71 -1.93 6.45
N ILE A 142 -0.43 -2.59 6.42
CA ILE A 142 -1.26 -2.85 7.60
C ILE A 142 -0.96 -4.28 8.04
N THR A 143 -0.49 -4.44 9.28
CA THR A 143 -0.16 -5.77 9.82
C THR A 143 -0.23 -5.79 11.35
N HIS A 144 -0.52 -6.94 11.92
CA HIS A 144 -0.38 -7.23 13.35
C HIS A 144 0.97 -7.88 13.68
N SER A 145 1.80 -8.25 12.68
CA SER A 145 3.13 -8.79 12.89
C SER A 145 4.13 -7.68 13.21
N LYS A 146 4.73 -7.75 14.41
CA LYS A 146 5.80 -6.82 14.80
C LYS A 146 7.06 -7.01 13.97
N GLU A 147 7.32 -8.23 13.50
CA GLU A 147 8.46 -8.57 12.66
C GLU A 147 8.37 -7.84 11.33
N LEU A 148 7.24 -7.96 10.63
CA LEU A 148 7.03 -7.27 9.36
C LEU A 148 6.99 -5.75 9.52
N ALA A 149 6.37 -5.23 10.59
CA ALA A 149 6.39 -3.82 10.87
C ALA A 149 7.82 -3.29 11.07
N ALA A 150 8.69 -4.08 11.72
CA ALA A 150 10.09 -3.71 11.92
C ALA A 150 10.92 -3.64 10.62
N GLU A 151 10.45 -4.19 9.51
CA GLU A 151 11.09 -4.06 8.19
C GLU A 151 10.82 -2.69 7.54
N THR A 152 9.76 -1.96 7.98
CA THR A 152 9.39 -0.66 7.40
C THR A 152 10.18 0.50 8.00
N GLU A 153 10.24 1.65 7.29
CA GLU A 153 10.95 2.86 7.74
C GLU A 153 10.18 3.62 8.84
N ARG A 154 8.85 3.57 8.80
CA ARG A 154 7.97 4.26 9.75
C ARG A 154 6.91 3.32 10.26
N ILE A 155 6.72 3.28 11.58
CA ILE A 155 5.72 2.45 12.24
C ILE A 155 4.75 3.36 12.98
N VAL A 156 3.48 3.31 12.60
CA VAL A 156 2.38 3.97 13.30
C VAL A 156 1.55 2.90 13.99
N THR A 157 1.52 2.92 15.32
CA THR A 157 0.74 1.95 16.11
C THR A 157 -0.60 2.55 16.47
N LEU A 158 -1.68 1.81 16.16
CA LEU A 158 -3.05 2.18 16.54
C LEU A 158 -3.57 1.23 17.62
N ASN A 159 -4.29 1.79 18.57
CA ASN A 159 -5.08 1.04 19.55
C ASN A 159 -6.43 1.72 19.72
N ASP A 160 -7.52 0.96 19.65
CA ASP A 160 -8.90 1.46 19.76
C ASP A 160 -9.19 2.69 18.86
N GLY A 161 -8.62 2.69 17.65
CA GLY A 161 -8.81 3.76 16.66
C GLY A 161 -7.97 5.03 16.93
N MET A 162 -7.10 5.00 17.96
CA MET A 162 -6.21 6.12 18.30
C MET A 162 -4.74 5.78 18.00
N ILE A 163 -3.97 6.77 17.56
CA ILE A 163 -2.53 6.63 17.39
C ILE A 163 -1.88 6.65 18.78
N VAL A 164 -1.22 5.55 19.15
CA VAL A 164 -0.51 5.41 20.44
C VAL A 164 1.00 5.57 20.29
N SER A 165 1.56 5.35 19.10
CA SER A 165 2.96 5.67 18.79
C SER A 165 3.15 5.92 17.31
N ASP A 166 4.17 6.73 16.98
CA ASP A 166 4.64 7.02 15.62
C ASP A 166 6.17 7.09 15.68
N SER A 167 6.83 6.14 15.06
CA SER A 167 8.30 6.03 15.07
C SER A 167 8.85 5.91 13.65
N ARG A 168 9.97 6.57 13.37
CA ARG A 168 10.66 6.51 12.08
C ARG A 168 12.11 6.07 12.29
N LYS A 169 12.60 5.13 11.48
CA LYS A 169 14.03 4.81 11.41
C LYS A 169 14.75 6.02 10.80
N THR A 170 15.70 6.60 11.52
CA THR A 170 16.63 7.61 10.97
C THR A 170 17.89 6.89 10.48
N GLU A 171 18.46 7.33 9.38
CA GLU A 171 19.72 6.78 8.79
C GLU A 171 20.93 6.82 9.73
N LYS A 172 20.80 7.45 10.88
CA LYS A 172 21.83 7.50 11.97
C LYS A 172 21.14 7.07 13.24
N GLY A 173 21.21 5.79 13.58
CA GLY A 173 21.02 5.14 14.87
C GLY A 173 20.60 5.93 16.13
N CYS A 174 19.75 6.95 16.01
CA CYS A 174 19.13 7.69 17.10
C CYS A 174 17.63 7.45 17.05
N ASP A 175 17.19 6.69 18.01
CA ASP A 175 15.79 6.46 18.34
C ASP A 175 15.16 7.78 18.83
N LEU A 176 14.37 8.44 17.98
CA LEU A 176 13.52 9.54 18.41
C LEU A 176 12.13 8.99 18.70
N SER A 177 12.01 8.21 19.77
CA SER A 177 10.73 7.85 20.36
C SER A 177 10.14 9.05 21.09
N GLY A 178 9.45 9.92 20.33
CA GLY A 178 8.63 10.98 20.91
C GLY A 178 7.35 10.39 21.48
N TYR A 179 7.37 10.00 22.76
CA TYR A 179 6.14 9.68 23.48
C TYR A 179 5.32 10.95 23.72
N HIS A 180 4.31 11.21 22.92
CA HIS A 180 3.22 12.09 23.34
C HIS A 180 2.21 11.25 24.13
N LYS A 181 2.41 11.22 25.47
CA LYS A 181 1.29 10.96 26.38
C LYS A 181 0.36 12.17 26.29
N MET A 182 -0.77 12.04 25.62
CA MET A 182 -1.90 12.93 25.86
C MET A 182 -2.54 12.52 27.19
N ASN A 183 -2.14 13.22 28.25
CA ASN A 183 -2.90 13.23 29.50
C ASN A 183 -4.14 14.10 29.31
N ASP A 184 -5.28 13.58 29.71
CA ASP A 184 -6.51 14.34 29.96
C ASP A 184 -6.21 15.52 30.89
N GLY A 185 -6.53 16.74 30.46
CA GLY A 185 -6.45 17.90 31.31
C GLY A 185 -6.24 19.19 30.55
N CYS A 186 -7.34 19.95 30.34
CA CYS A 186 -7.28 21.35 29.96
C CYS A 186 -6.26 22.14 30.80
N ASN A 187 -5.21 22.67 30.14
CA ASN A 187 -4.60 23.92 30.56
C ASN A 187 -3.94 24.59 29.34
N LYS A 188 -4.33 25.85 29.12
CA LYS A 188 -3.79 26.73 28.09
C LYS A 188 -2.29 26.92 28.32
N PRO A 189 -1.46 26.92 27.27
CA PRO A 189 -0.09 27.39 27.42
C PRO A 189 -0.08 28.93 27.42
N GLU A 190 0.53 29.48 28.46
CA GLU A 190 0.96 30.89 28.51
C GLU A 190 2.03 31.14 27.44
N ILE A 191 1.85 32.23 26.72
CA ILE A 191 2.80 32.74 25.72
C ILE A 191 3.99 33.35 26.47
N GLY A 192 5.12 32.69 26.44
CA GLY A 192 6.43 33.23 26.85
C GLY A 192 7.25 33.54 25.60
N GLU A 193 7.63 34.82 25.49
CA GLU A 193 8.49 35.36 24.43
C GLU A 193 9.90 34.80 24.45
N GLY A 194 10.46 34.53 23.27
CA GLY A 194 11.92 34.67 23.02
C GLY A 194 12.68 33.33 22.93
N GLY A 195 13.20 33.02 21.74
CA GLY A 195 14.26 32.04 21.54
C GLY A 195 14.34 31.45 20.12
N THR A 196 15.22 32.05 19.38
CA THR A 196 15.76 31.83 18.04
C THR A 196 15.82 30.36 17.57
N LEU A 197 15.41 30.16 16.33
CA LEU A 197 15.66 28.99 15.48
C LEU A 197 17.14 28.64 15.32
N CYS A 198 17.46 27.39 15.40
CA CYS A 198 18.49 26.70 14.61
C CYS A 198 17.95 25.36 14.15
#